data_925d7ea68bdc6374a0b691f13a08359a
#
_entry.id   925d7ea68bdc6374a0b691f13a08359a
#
_cell.length_a   1.000
_cell.length_b   1.000
_cell.length_c   1.000
_cell.angle_alpha   90.00
_cell.angle_beta   90.00
_cell.angle_gamma   90.00
#
_symmetry.space_group_name_H-M   'P 1'
#
loop_
_entity.id
_entity.type
_entity.pdbx_description
1 polymer ?
#
loop_
_entity_poly.entity_id
_entity_poly.type
_entity_poly.pdbx_seq_one_letter_code
_entity_poly.pdbx_strand_id
1 'polypeptide(L)'
;MSTIADRGTAVTGIWASDPTHSTIGFRVVYMGIAPFEGVFREFAATLDDEGLRGTAQAASVDVDNEQLAGHLASPDFFDAANHPELGFEAGPLSVERDGSVTVEGTLTVKGRGAQVTLTGSLTEPVVDPYGNAKRGLTLRGSVDRTLLGLDWNAPLPDGGSMLADEVDLTASLLLVAAGAR
;
A
#
# COMPACT_ATOMS: atom_id res chain seq x y z
N MET A 1 24.18 -23.82 -21.89
CA MET A 1 24.55 -22.90 -20.80
C MET A 1 23.29 -22.57 -20.03
N SER A 2 23.13 -23.14 -18.85
CA SER A 2 22.01 -22.76 -17.95
C SER A 2 22.24 -21.36 -17.47
N THR A 3 21.34 -20.46 -17.85
CA THR A 3 21.24 -19.15 -17.23
C THR A 3 20.77 -19.41 -15.80
N ILE A 4 21.67 -19.29 -14.84
CA ILE A 4 21.29 -19.27 -13.43
C ILE A 4 20.49 -17.99 -13.29
N ALA A 5 19.16 -18.14 -13.20
CA ALA A 5 18.31 -17.03 -12.83
C ALA A 5 18.87 -16.48 -11.53
N ASP A 6 19.21 -15.18 -11.53
CA ASP A 6 19.69 -14.46 -10.37
C ASP A 6 18.56 -14.52 -9.34
N ARG A 7 18.64 -15.47 -8.43
CA ARG A 7 17.68 -15.60 -7.35
C ARG A 7 17.98 -14.49 -6.37
N GLY A 8 17.09 -13.52 -6.30
CA GLY A 8 17.19 -12.45 -5.33
C GLY A 8 17.35 -12.98 -3.90
N THR A 9 17.86 -12.13 -3.03
CA THR A 9 18.11 -12.48 -1.63
C THR A 9 16.78 -12.48 -0.86
N ALA A 10 16.56 -13.53 -0.07
CA ALA A 10 15.41 -13.60 0.83
C ALA A 10 15.55 -12.58 1.97
N VAL A 11 14.43 -12.06 2.44
CA VAL A 11 14.38 -11.21 3.63
C VAL A 11 14.57 -12.07 4.87
N THR A 12 15.41 -11.63 5.79
CA THR A 12 15.63 -12.28 7.08
C THR A 12 15.23 -11.36 8.22
N GLY A 13 14.77 -11.96 9.32
CA GLY A 13 14.30 -11.24 10.50
C GLY A 13 12.86 -10.78 10.35
N ILE A 14 12.37 -10.12 11.40
CA ILE A 14 11.03 -9.55 11.45
C ILE A 14 11.17 -8.04 11.50
N TRP A 15 10.46 -7.35 10.62
CA TRP A 15 10.52 -5.92 10.45
C TRP A 15 9.11 -5.34 10.58
N ALA A 16 8.95 -4.33 11.41
CA ALA A 16 7.67 -3.66 11.63
C ALA A 16 7.74 -2.19 11.20
N SER A 17 6.66 -1.68 10.62
CA SER A 17 6.59 -0.28 10.23
C SER A 17 6.64 0.66 11.43
N ASP A 18 7.40 1.74 11.30
CA ASP A 18 7.37 2.88 12.20
C ASP A 18 6.28 3.85 11.71
N PRO A 19 5.19 4.05 12.46
CA PRO A 19 4.09 4.89 11.99
C PRO A 19 4.47 6.36 11.85
N THR A 20 5.48 6.83 12.57
CA THR A 20 5.94 8.22 12.50
C THR A 20 6.64 8.53 11.18
N HIS A 21 7.38 7.58 10.65
CA HIS A 21 8.22 7.76 9.45
C HIS A 21 7.72 6.94 8.24
N SER A 22 6.49 6.47 8.29
CA SER A 22 5.91 5.67 7.22
C SER A 22 4.63 6.31 6.70
N THR A 23 4.37 6.11 5.41
CA THR A 23 3.17 6.62 4.74
C THR A 23 2.65 5.58 3.78
N ILE A 24 1.35 5.36 3.79
CA ILE A 24 0.64 4.63 2.74
C ILE A 24 -0.47 5.51 2.18
N GLY A 25 -0.68 5.45 0.88
CA GLY A 25 -1.64 6.31 0.25
C GLY A 25 -2.05 5.87 -1.15
N PHE A 26 -2.91 6.66 -1.73
CA PHE A 26 -3.45 6.44 -3.05
C PHE A 26 -3.61 7.76 -3.80
N ARG A 27 -3.73 7.65 -5.11
CA ARG A 27 -3.91 8.78 -6.01
C ARG A 27 -4.93 8.41 -7.07
N VAL A 28 -5.91 9.28 -7.29
CA VAL A 28 -6.98 9.09 -8.27
C VAL A 28 -7.09 10.32 -9.14
N VAL A 29 -7.16 10.15 -10.46
CA VAL A 29 -7.39 11.28 -11.36
C VAL A 29 -8.85 11.70 -11.27
N TYR A 30 -9.05 12.99 -11.02
CA TYR A 30 -10.34 13.64 -10.89
C TYR A 30 -10.66 14.45 -12.18
N MET A 31 -11.80 14.18 -12.76
CA MET A 31 -12.30 14.82 -13.99
C MET A 31 -11.35 14.73 -15.19
N GLY A 32 -10.38 13.81 -15.20
CA GLY A 32 -9.36 13.73 -16.23
C GLY A 32 -8.35 14.90 -16.23
N ILE A 33 -8.38 15.76 -15.22
CA ILE A 33 -7.60 16.99 -15.17
C ILE A 33 -6.46 16.91 -14.17
N ALA A 34 -6.75 16.52 -12.95
CA ALA A 34 -5.78 16.54 -11.86
C ALA A 34 -6.05 15.39 -10.88
N PRO A 35 -5.00 14.82 -10.29
CA PRO A 35 -5.18 13.82 -9.25
C PRO A 35 -5.58 14.46 -7.92
N PHE A 36 -6.33 13.71 -7.11
CA PHE A 36 -6.32 13.94 -5.68
C PHE A 36 -5.61 12.77 -4.99
N GLU A 37 -5.03 13.04 -3.84
CA GLU A 37 -4.26 12.09 -3.07
C GLU A 37 -4.85 11.94 -1.67
N GLY A 38 -4.84 10.71 -1.18
CA GLY A 38 -5.24 10.40 0.18
C GLY A 38 -4.21 9.50 0.86
N VAL A 39 -4.15 9.59 2.16
CA VAL A 39 -3.33 8.72 3.00
C VAL A 39 -4.19 8.10 4.09
N PHE A 40 -3.73 6.96 4.63
CA PHE A 40 -4.32 6.36 5.83
C PHE A 40 -3.41 6.69 7.01
N ARG A 41 -3.95 7.35 8.02
CA ARG A 41 -3.17 7.75 9.21
C ARG A 41 -2.93 6.62 10.18
N GLU A 42 -3.80 5.61 10.20
CA GLU A 42 -3.68 4.45 11.08
C GLU A 42 -3.47 3.19 10.25
N PHE A 43 -2.27 2.67 10.26
CA PHE A 43 -1.90 1.46 9.56
C PHE A 43 -0.73 0.78 10.26
N ALA A 44 -0.54 -0.51 9.95
CA ALA A 44 0.61 -1.29 10.39
C ALA A 44 1.04 -2.23 9.28
N ALA A 45 2.33 -2.45 9.14
CA ALA A 45 2.88 -3.42 8.20
C ALA A 45 4.00 -4.22 8.85
N THR A 46 4.11 -5.47 8.46
CA THR A 46 5.16 -6.39 8.91
C THR A 46 5.77 -7.10 7.70
N LEU A 47 7.08 -7.12 7.66
CA LEU A 47 7.86 -7.85 6.66
C LEU A 47 8.73 -8.89 7.37
N ASP A 48 8.66 -10.13 6.93
CA ASP A 48 9.49 -11.24 7.40
C ASP A 48 9.80 -12.22 6.27
N ASP A 49 10.31 -13.38 6.60
CA ASP A 49 10.62 -14.42 5.62
C ASP A 49 9.39 -15.09 4.99
N GLU A 50 8.22 -14.92 5.60
CA GLU A 50 6.94 -15.41 5.06
C GLU A 50 6.28 -14.43 4.11
N GLY A 51 6.65 -13.15 4.16
CA GLY A 51 6.15 -12.13 3.26
C GLY A 51 5.83 -10.78 3.88
N LEU A 52 5.07 -10.00 3.14
CA LEU A 52 4.63 -8.65 3.55
C LEU A 52 3.14 -8.69 3.88
N ARG A 53 2.79 -8.21 5.05
CA ARG A 53 1.40 -8.08 5.50
C ARG A 53 1.17 -6.67 5.99
N GLY A 54 0.03 -6.12 5.65
CA GLY A 54 -0.35 -4.78 6.10
C GLY A 54 -1.83 -4.67 6.35
N THR A 55 -2.19 -3.78 7.27
CA THR A 55 -3.57 -3.40 7.56
C THR A 55 -3.67 -1.89 7.70
N ALA A 56 -4.80 -1.33 7.32
CA ALA A 56 -5.10 0.09 7.50
C ALA A 56 -6.54 0.27 7.98
N GLN A 57 -6.75 1.24 8.86
CA GLN A 57 -8.09 1.59 9.29
C GLN A 57 -8.77 2.46 8.22
N ALA A 58 -9.87 2.01 7.69
CA ALA A 58 -10.59 2.72 6.61
C ALA A 58 -11.05 4.11 7.07
N ALA A 59 -11.46 4.25 8.33
CA ALA A 59 -11.88 5.53 8.90
C ALA A 59 -10.72 6.53 9.07
N SER A 60 -9.47 6.08 8.96
CA SER A 60 -8.29 6.94 9.09
C SER A 60 -7.89 7.63 7.77
N VAL A 61 -8.67 7.50 6.72
CA VAL A 61 -8.41 8.16 5.45
C VAL A 61 -8.39 9.68 5.62
N ASP A 62 -7.34 10.30 5.09
CA ASP A 62 -7.12 11.75 5.15
C ASP A 62 -6.80 12.28 3.76
N VAL A 63 -7.58 13.23 3.32
CA VAL A 63 -7.46 13.88 2.01
C VAL A 63 -7.42 15.41 2.14
N ASP A 64 -7.09 15.92 3.32
CA ASP A 64 -7.08 17.36 3.68
C ASP A 64 -8.44 18.05 3.49
N ASN A 65 -9.52 17.28 3.55
CA ASN A 65 -10.89 17.77 3.46
C ASN A 65 -11.81 16.83 4.22
N GLU A 66 -12.36 17.27 5.34
CA GLU A 66 -13.19 16.44 6.21
C GLU A 66 -14.47 15.94 5.53
N GLN A 67 -15.08 16.73 4.68
CA GLN A 67 -16.29 16.34 3.96
C GLN A 67 -15.98 15.23 2.93
N LEU A 68 -14.90 15.37 2.19
CA LEU A 68 -14.46 14.33 1.25
C LEU A 68 -14.01 13.07 2.00
N ALA A 69 -13.27 13.20 3.10
CA ALA A 69 -12.89 12.06 3.93
C ALA A 69 -14.10 11.31 4.45
N GLY A 70 -15.13 12.00 4.90
CA GLY A 70 -16.41 11.41 5.32
C GLY A 70 -17.11 10.68 4.18
N HIS A 71 -17.09 11.21 2.97
CA HIS A 71 -17.65 10.52 1.80
C HIS A 71 -16.86 9.26 1.44
N LEU A 72 -15.53 9.31 1.51
CA LEU A 72 -14.70 8.13 1.27
C LEU A 72 -14.92 7.01 2.30
N ALA A 73 -15.18 7.38 3.55
CA ALA A 73 -15.50 6.42 4.61
C ALA A 73 -16.93 5.86 4.51
N SER A 74 -17.80 6.47 3.71
CA SER A 74 -19.21 6.10 3.55
C SER A 74 -19.38 4.81 2.74
N PRO A 75 -20.62 4.24 2.73
CA PRO A 75 -20.93 3.06 1.92
C PRO A 75 -20.67 3.22 0.41
N ASP A 76 -20.61 4.44 -0.12
CA ASP A 76 -20.28 4.69 -1.51
C ASP A 76 -18.83 4.29 -1.86
N PHE A 77 -17.94 4.28 -0.85
CA PHE A 77 -16.53 3.94 -1.01
C PHE A 77 -16.09 2.84 -0.03
N PHE A 78 -15.35 3.18 1.00
CA PHE A 78 -14.75 2.17 1.89
C PHE A 78 -15.74 1.50 2.82
N ASP A 79 -16.87 2.11 3.09
CA ASP A 79 -17.87 1.58 4.03
C ASP A 79 -17.23 1.19 5.38
N ALA A 80 -16.56 2.15 5.99
CA ALA A 80 -15.75 1.93 7.18
C ALA A 80 -16.56 1.38 8.36
N ALA A 81 -17.87 1.64 8.43
CA ALA A 81 -18.73 1.12 9.49
C ALA A 81 -18.89 -0.39 9.41
N ASN A 82 -19.00 -0.97 8.21
CA ASN A 82 -19.16 -2.40 7.99
C ASN A 82 -17.83 -3.10 7.63
N HIS A 83 -16.86 -2.35 7.12
CA HIS A 83 -15.54 -2.83 6.72
C HIS A 83 -14.47 -1.91 7.29
N PRO A 84 -14.18 -2.01 8.61
CA PRO A 84 -13.30 -1.05 9.29
C PRO A 84 -11.84 -1.13 8.85
N GLU A 85 -11.43 -2.22 8.21
CA GLU A 85 -10.02 -2.48 7.92
C GLU A 85 -9.82 -2.85 6.45
N LEU A 86 -8.77 -2.26 5.85
CA LEU A 86 -8.19 -2.70 4.59
C LEU A 86 -7.02 -3.63 4.89
N GLY A 87 -6.77 -4.61 4.02
CA GLY A 87 -5.69 -5.57 4.18
C GLY A 87 -4.85 -5.75 2.93
N PHE A 88 -3.60 -6.09 3.13
CA PHE A 88 -2.68 -6.50 2.07
C PHE A 88 -1.87 -7.70 2.52
N GLU A 89 -1.76 -8.71 1.66
CA GLU A 89 -0.95 -9.89 1.91
C GLU A 89 -0.17 -10.27 0.65
N ALA A 90 1.13 -10.49 0.82
CA ALA A 90 2.00 -11.01 -0.22
C ALA A 90 2.93 -12.09 0.38
N GLY A 91 3.31 -13.05 -0.44
CA GLY A 91 4.27 -14.08 -0.06
C GLY A 91 5.70 -13.55 0.08
N PRO A 92 6.67 -14.47 0.23
CA PRO A 92 8.07 -14.08 0.44
C PRO A 92 8.60 -13.13 -0.63
N LEU A 93 9.30 -12.09 -0.20
CA LEU A 93 9.95 -11.14 -1.10
C LEU A 93 11.31 -11.65 -1.54
N SER A 94 11.61 -11.41 -2.82
CA SER A 94 12.93 -11.61 -3.39
C SER A 94 13.52 -10.25 -3.74
N VAL A 95 14.67 -9.93 -3.15
CA VAL A 95 15.34 -8.64 -3.33
C VAL A 95 16.48 -8.84 -4.32
N GLU A 96 16.43 -8.10 -5.43
CA GLU A 96 17.50 -8.12 -6.43
C GLU A 96 18.78 -7.49 -5.86
N ARG A 97 19.90 -7.66 -6.56
CA ARG A 97 21.20 -7.13 -6.11
C ARG A 97 21.25 -5.61 -5.99
N ASP A 98 20.47 -4.92 -6.82
CA ASP A 98 20.35 -3.46 -6.78
C ASP A 98 19.37 -2.95 -5.73
N GLY A 99 18.76 -3.85 -4.95
CA GLY A 99 17.75 -3.54 -3.96
C GLY A 99 16.32 -3.46 -4.49
N SER A 100 16.12 -3.68 -5.79
CA SER A 100 14.77 -3.67 -6.37
C SER A 100 13.96 -4.87 -5.93
N VAL A 101 12.65 -4.65 -5.78
CA VAL A 101 11.69 -5.69 -5.40
C VAL A 101 10.44 -5.60 -6.28
N THR A 102 9.86 -6.75 -6.55
CA THR A 102 8.52 -6.87 -7.11
C THR A 102 7.68 -7.70 -6.16
N VAL A 103 6.53 -7.16 -5.78
CA VAL A 103 5.64 -7.77 -4.79
C VAL A 103 4.30 -8.06 -5.46
N GLU A 104 3.95 -9.32 -5.51
CA GLU A 104 2.63 -9.75 -5.98
C GLU A 104 1.80 -10.15 -4.77
N GLY A 105 0.69 -9.46 -4.56
CA GLY A 105 -0.14 -9.70 -3.39
C GLY A 105 -1.62 -9.46 -3.64
N THR A 106 -2.39 -9.66 -2.59
CA THR A 106 -3.83 -9.43 -2.59
C THR A 106 -4.16 -8.22 -1.73
N LEU A 107 -4.77 -7.22 -2.34
CA LEU A 107 -5.36 -6.09 -1.64
C LEU A 107 -6.82 -6.39 -1.36
N THR A 108 -7.23 -6.29 -0.11
CA THR A 108 -8.62 -6.50 0.31
C THR A 108 -9.20 -5.18 0.81
N VAL A 109 -10.26 -4.74 0.15
CA VAL A 109 -11.00 -3.52 0.49
C VAL A 109 -12.48 -3.84 0.41
N LYS A 110 -13.24 -3.39 1.41
CA LYS A 110 -14.70 -3.57 1.43
C LYS A 110 -15.12 -5.04 1.27
N GLY A 111 -14.33 -5.95 1.85
CA GLY A 111 -14.57 -7.38 1.79
C GLY A 111 -14.25 -8.05 0.46
N ARG A 112 -13.66 -7.33 -0.50
CA ARG A 112 -13.27 -7.86 -1.81
C ARG A 112 -11.77 -7.82 -1.99
N GLY A 113 -11.19 -8.89 -2.57
CA GLY A 113 -9.78 -9.00 -2.88
C GLY A 113 -9.49 -8.77 -4.35
N ALA A 114 -8.40 -8.07 -4.63
CA ALA A 114 -7.85 -7.92 -5.97
C ALA A 114 -6.35 -8.20 -5.96
N GLN A 115 -5.87 -8.86 -7.00
CA GLN A 115 -4.44 -9.08 -7.18
C GLN A 115 -3.78 -7.77 -7.63
N VAL A 116 -2.70 -7.41 -6.96
CA VAL A 116 -1.92 -6.22 -7.30
C VAL A 116 -0.45 -6.57 -7.39
N THR A 117 0.26 -5.91 -8.30
CA THR A 117 1.71 -5.99 -8.42
C THR A 117 2.30 -4.64 -8.03
N LEU A 118 3.13 -4.66 -6.99
CA LEU A 118 3.84 -3.48 -6.50
C LEU A 118 5.32 -3.61 -6.81
N THR A 119 5.93 -2.53 -7.25
CA THR A 119 7.37 -2.48 -7.53
C THR A 119 8.03 -1.39 -6.74
N GLY A 120 9.28 -1.56 -6.42
CA GLY A 120 10.03 -0.56 -5.68
C GLY A 120 11.39 -1.06 -5.22
N SER A 121 11.76 -0.71 -4.01
CA SER A 121 13.08 -1.04 -3.47
C SER A 121 13.04 -1.27 -1.97
N LEU A 122 13.91 -2.15 -1.52
CA LEU A 122 14.21 -2.40 -0.11
C LEU A 122 15.69 -2.06 0.12
N THR A 123 15.96 -1.14 1.04
CA THR A 123 17.34 -0.75 1.35
C THR A 123 18.04 -1.78 2.23
N GLU A 124 19.37 -1.73 2.25
CA GLU A 124 20.14 -2.45 3.26
C GLU A 124 19.85 -1.87 4.66
N PRO A 125 19.94 -2.70 5.71
CA PRO A 125 19.74 -2.20 7.07
C PRO A 125 20.79 -1.17 7.49
N VAL A 126 20.32 -0.14 8.22
CA VAL A 126 21.18 0.86 8.85
C VAL A 126 20.88 0.85 10.35
N VAL A 127 21.90 0.88 11.17
CA VAL A 127 21.75 0.93 12.63
C VAL A 127 21.72 2.39 13.08
N ASP A 128 20.68 2.76 13.84
CA ASP A 128 20.54 4.11 14.39
C ASP A 128 21.45 4.32 15.62
N PRO A 129 21.57 5.56 16.13
CA PRO A 129 22.42 5.85 17.29
C PRO A 129 22.02 5.10 18.58
N TYR A 130 20.82 4.53 18.62
CA TYR A 130 20.28 3.80 19.76
C TYR A 130 20.41 2.27 19.62
N GLY A 131 21.03 1.81 18.55
CA GLY A 131 21.27 0.39 18.30
C GLY A 131 20.14 -0.35 17.57
N ASN A 132 19.16 0.37 17.01
CA ASN A 132 18.06 -0.23 16.29
C ASN A 132 18.39 -0.33 14.79
N ALA A 133 18.26 -1.52 14.23
CA ALA A 133 18.38 -1.71 12.80
C ALA A 133 17.11 -1.24 12.09
N LYS A 134 17.27 -0.46 11.04
CA LYS A 134 16.19 0.12 10.23
C LYS A 134 16.47 -0.05 8.76
N ARG A 135 15.42 -0.18 7.97
CA ARG A 135 15.52 -0.23 6.51
C ARG A 135 14.26 0.40 5.89
N GLY A 136 14.39 0.88 4.66
CA GLY A 136 13.30 1.50 3.93
C GLY A 136 12.72 0.56 2.87
N LEU A 137 11.40 0.46 2.83
CA LEU A 137 10.67 -0.22 1.77
C LEU A 137 9.77 0.79 1.06
N THR A 138 10.04 1.03 -0.22
CA THR A 138 9.22 1.90 -1.04
C THR A 138 8.56 1.07 -2.13
N LEU A 139 7.25 1.16 -2.25
CA LEU A 139 6.46 0.40 -3.22
C LEU A 139 5.48 1.31 -3.93
N ARG A 140 5.19 0.99 -5.19
CA ARG A 140 4.15 1.66 -6.00
C ARG A 140 3.52 0.66 -6.95
N GLY A 141 2.28 0.90 -7.28
CA GLY A 141 1.51 0.11 -8.22
C GLY A 141 0.17 0.75 -8.50
N SER A 142 -0.72 0.02 -9.12
CA SER A 142 -2.07 0.48 -9.40
C SER A 142 -3.07 -0.66 -9.28
N VAL A 143 -4.33 -0.29 -9.10
CA VAL A 143 -5.45 -1.23 -9.06
C VAL A 143 -6.67 -0.59 -9.70
N ASP A 144 -7.47 -1.40 -10.36
CA ASP A 144 -8.82 -0.99 -10.78
C ASP A 144 -9.74 -1.07 -9.55
N ARG A 145 -10.21 0.08 -9.07
CA ARG A 145 -11.05 0.18 -7.88
C ARG A 145 -12.40 -0.54 -8.02
N THR A 146 -12.88 -0.73 -9.24
CA THR A 146 -14.15 -1.43 -9.46
C THR A 146 -14.07 -2.91 -9.11
N LEU A 147 -12.88 -3.53 -9.18
CA LEU A 147 -12.63 -4.89 -8.73
C LEU A 147 -12.83 -5.03 -7.21
N LEU A 148 -12.70 -3.95 -6.48
CA LEU A 148 -12.87 -3.88 -5.01
C LEU A 148 -14.26 -3.42 -4.60
N GLY A 149 -15.19 -3.28 -5.56
CA GLY A 149 -16.53 -2.78 -5.29
C GLY A 149 -16.60 -1.27 -5.02
N LEU A 150 -15.53 -0.54 -5.33
CA LEU A 150 -15.46 0.92 -5.21
C LEU A 150 -15.87 1.55 -6.54
N ASP A 151 -17.12 1.41 -6.91
CA ASP A 151 -17.63 1.73 -8.24
C ASP A 151 -18.46 3.02 -8.30
N TRP A 152 -18.55 3.74 -7.18
CA TRP A 152 -19.21 5.05 -7.18
C TRP A 152 -18.54 6.00 -8.19
N ASN A 153 -19.36 6.68 -8.97
CA ASN A 153 -18.92 7.68 -9.91
C ASN A 153 -20.07 8.64 -10.23
N ALA A 154 -19.75 9.73 -10.92
CA ALA A 154 -20.74 10.65 -11.41
C ALA A 154 -20.43 10.98 -12.87
N PRO A 155 -21.46 11.04 -13.76
CA PRO A 155 -21.23 11.40 -15.14
C PRO A 155 -20.94 12.89 -15.28
N LEU A 156 -20.05 13.22 -16.22
CA LEU A 156 -19.80 14.61 -16.61
C LEU A 156 -20.77 15.06 -17.71
N PRO A 157 -21.10 16.37 -17.79
CA PRO A 157 -22.07 16.88 -18.78
C PRO A 157 -21.74 16.55 -20.25
N ASP A 158 -20.47 16.50 -20.61
CA ASP A 158 -19.97 16.26 -21.97
C ASP A 158 -19.54 14.81 -22.20
N GLY A 159 -19.95 13.88 -21.33
CA GLY A 159 -19.52 12.48 -21.36
C GLY A 159 -18.29 12.27 -20.48
N GLY A 160 -18.03 11.01 -20.18
CA GLY A 160 -16.97 10.65 -19.25
C GLY A 160 -17.43 10.63 -17.79
N SER A 161 -16.51 10.39 -16.89
CA SER A 161 -16.78 10.18 -15.46
C SER A 161 -15.91 11.07 -14.60
N MET A 162 -16.42 11.37 -13.39
CA MET A 162 -15.72 12.22 -12.44
C MET A 162 -14.42 11.59 -11.95
N LEU A 163 -14.41 10.27 -11.67
CA LEU A 163 -13.26 9.55 -11.14
C LEU A 163 -12.76 8.50 -12.11
N ALA A 164 -11.44 8.40 -12.26
CA ALA A 164 -10.82 7.30 -12.98
C ALA A 164 -11.04 5.97 -12.23
N ASP A 165 -11.08 4.88 -12.97
CA ASP A 165 -11.17 3.54 -12.41
C ASP A 165 -9.83 3.06 -11.85
N GLU A 166 -8.73 3.46 -12.47
CA GLU A 166 -7.39 3.14 -12.01
C GLU A 166 -6.98 4.05 -10.84
N VAL A 167 -6.52 3.42 -9.77
CA VAL A 167 -6.00 4.09 -8.57
C VAL A 167 -4.53 3.74 -8.42
N ASP A 168 -3.68 4.75 -8.32
CA ASP A 168 -2.28 4.55 -8.00
C ASP A 168 -2.11 4.30 -6.49
N LEU A 169 -1.28 3.33 -6.15
CA LEU A 169 -0.99 2.93 -4.78
C LEU A 169 0.47 3.25 -4.46
N THR A 170 0.71 3.78 -3.27
CA THR A 170 2.05 4.09 -2.79
C THR A 170 2.22 3.64 -1.35
N ALA A 171 3.43 3.15 -1.04
CA ALA A 171 3.86 2.86 0.31
C ALA A 171 5.31 3.31 0.47
N SER A 172 5.57 4.06 1.51
CA SER A 172 6.92 4.43 1.93
C SER A 172 7.05 4.06 3.40
N LEU A 173 7.71 2.96 3.67
CA LEU A 173 7.78 2.39 5.01
C LEU A 173 9.20 2.48 5.56
N LEU A 174 9.34 3.06 6.74
CA LEU A 174 10.51 2.85 7.57
C LEU A 174 10.25 1.61 8.43
N LEU A 175 11.00 0.55 8.19
CA LEU A 175 10.87 -0.71 8.89
C LEU A 175 11.94 -0.79 9.98
N VAL A 176 11.53 -1.16 11.18
CA VAL A 176 12.40 -1.35 12.34
C VAL A 176 12.46 -2.83 12.66
N ALA A 177 13.66 -3.35 12.92
CA ALA A 177 13.81 -4.73 13.34
C ALA A 177 12.99 -4.95 14.62
N ALA A 178 12.00 -5.84 14.54
CA ALA A 178 11.19 -6.23 15.68
C ALA A 178 11.97 -7.24 16.50
N GLY A 179 12.43 -6.78 17.64
CA GLY A 179 13.11 -7.46 18.68
C GLY A 179 13.42 -8.94 18.53
N ALA A 180 14.61 -9.27 18.03
CA ALA A 180 15.26 -10.47 18.50
C ALA A 180 15.59 -10.26 19.98
N ARG A 181 14.86 -10.92 20.84
CA ARG A 181 15.27 -11.07 22.23
C ARG A 181 16.16 -12.28 22.37
#